data_69cde29bfcebd3253862f7592ea66151
#
_entry.id   69cde29bfcebd3253862f7592ea66151
#
_cell.length_a   1.000
_cell.length_b   1.000
_cell.length_c   1.000
_cell.angle_alpha   90.00
_cell.angle_beta   90.00
_cell.angle_gamma   90.00
#
_symmetry.space_group_name_H-M   'P 1'
#
loop_
_entity.id
_entity.type
_entity.pdbx_description
1 polymer ?
#
loop_
_entity_poly.entity_id
_entity_poly.type
_entity_poly.pdbx_seq_one_letter_code
_entity_poly.pdbx_strand_id
1 'polypeptide(L)'
;MRHAGKTALFTDGTGEVNVFELADLSTGKKPKGRTYTSAEAHHGVAIELANGELLSTIGNEERRTGALVLDENGEEIARNEDCPGVHGEAAAEGEAIAVGCEDGVLLYKDGTFTKVDAPDDYGRIGNQAGSDASPVLLGDYKTDPDAELERPTRVSLIDTEKAELRLVDLGTSYSFRSLARGPHGEALVLGTVGAIHVIDPVSAKVTEKIPAVGEWQEPLDWQQPRPTLLRP
;
A
#
# COMPACT_ATOMS: atom_id res chain seq x y z
N MET A 1 8.75 -0.21 -5.20
CA MET A 1 8.52 0.08 -3.77
C MET A 1 9.85 0.29 -3.04
N ARG A 2 9.85 1.03 -1.92
CA ARG A 2 11.06 1.30 -1.10
C ARG A 2 10.85 0.77 0.31
N HIS A 3 11.73 -0.12 0.76
CA HIS A 3 11.72 -0.64 2.14
C HIS A 3 13.13 -1.13 2.50
N ALA A 4 13.53 -1.05 3.76
CA ALA A 4 14.81 -1.54 4.28
C ALA A 4 16.04 -1.14 3.44
N GLY A 5 16.07 0.09 2.89
CA GLY A 5 17.17 0.57 2.04
C GLY A 5 17.16 0.05 0.61
N LYS A 6 16.19 -0.75 0.24
CA LYS A 6 16.04 -1.37 -1.09
C LYS A 6 14.91 -0.75 -1.90
N THR A 7 14.90 -1.00 -3.19
CA THR A 7 13.83 -0.64 -4.12
C THR A 7 13.46 -1.87 -4.94
N ALA A 8 12.17 -2.22 -4.94
CA ALA A 8 11.60 -3.21 -5.83
C ALA A 8 10.80 -2.52 -6.95
N LEU A 9 11.02 -2.96 -8.18
CA LEU A 9 10.27 -2.55 -9.37
C LEU A 9 9.58 -3.78 -9.94
N PHE A 10 8.25 -3.71 -10.05
CA PHE A 10 7.44 -4.72 -10.71
C PHE A 10 7.12 -4.23 -12.14
N THR A 11 7.30 -5.11 -13.13
CA THR A 11 7.02 -4.82 -14.54
C THR A 11 5.78 -5.58 -14.97
N ASP A 12 4.65 -4.92 -15.00
CA ASP A 12 3.33 -5.53 -15.24
C ASP A 12 3.27 -6.40 -16.51
N GLY A 13 3.85 -5.92 -17.62
CA GLY A 13 3.80 -6.63 -18.89
C GLY A 13 4.65 -7.90 -18.99
N THR A 14 5.54 -8.15 -18.04
CA THR A 14 6.42 -9.34 -18.02
C THR A 14 6.37 -10.12 -16.71
N GLY A 15 5.80 -9.55 -15.65
CA GLY A 15 5.83 -10.11 -14.31
C GLY A 15 7.23 -10.07 -13.67
N GLU A 16 8.19 -9.35 -14.26
CA GLU A 16 9.54 -9.27 -13.74
C GLU A 16 9.62 -8.28 -12.57
N VAL A 17 10.23 -8.72 -11.48
CA VAL A 17 10.54 -7.92 -10.30
C VAL A 17 12.05 -7.74 -10.22
N ASN A 18 12.50 -6.50 -10.19
CA ASN A 18 13.90 -6.15 -9.98
C ASN A 18 14.06 -5.48 -8.62
N VAL A 19 14.89 -6.05 -7.75
CA VAL A 19 15.22 -5.50 -6.42
C VAL A 19 16.67 -5.10 -6.39
N PHE A 20 16.97 -3.89 -5.95
CA PHE A 20 18.33 -3.35 -5.84
C PHE A 20 18.48 -2.39 -4.67
N GLU A 21 19.71 -2.21 -4.22
CA GLU A 21 20.04 -1.26 -3.16
C GLU A 21 19.79 0.18 -3.61
N LEU A 22 19.08 0.94 -2.79
CA LEU A 22 18.77 2.35 -3.09
C LEU A 22 20.06 3.19 -3.25
N ALA A 23 21.10 2.86 -2.50
CA ALA A 23 22.39 3.54 -2.55
C ALA A 23 23.06 3.42 -3.93
N ASP A 24 22.84 2.32 -4.65
CA ASP A 24 23.42 2.09 -5.97
C ASP A 24 22.89 3.06 -7.03
N LEU A 25 21.69 3.61 -6.85
CA LEU A 25 21.10 4.60 -7.77
C LEU A 25 21.92 5.89 -7.86
N SER A 26 22.59 6.26 -6.77
CA SER A 26 23.43 7.47 -6.71
C SER A 26 24.77 7.35 -7.48
N THR A 27 25.14 6.15 -7.89
CA THR A 27 26.43 5.87 -8.53
C THR A 27 26.49 6.26 -10.01
N GLY A 28 25.34 6.54 -10.63
CA GLY A 28 25.19 6.78 -12.06
C GLY A 28 25.45 5.55 -12.94
N LYS A 29 25.58 4.36 -12.34
CA LYS A 29 25.72 3.08 -13.05
C LYS A 29 24.41 2.30 -12.94
N LYS A 30 24.20 1.34 -13.87
CA LYS A 30 23.08 0.40 -13.73
C LYS A 30 23.25 -0.38 -12.42
N PRO A 31 22.28 -0.31 -11.49
CA PRO A 31 22.38 -1.04 -10.24
C PRO A 31 22.41 -2.55 -10.50
N LYS A 32 23.11 -3.27 -9.66
CA LYS A 32 23.05 -4.74 -9.61
C LYS A 32 21.97 -5.11 -8.61
N GLY A 33 21.19 -6.13 -8.93
CA GLY A 33 20.10 -6.54 -8.06
C GLY A 33 19.69 -7.98 -8.26
N ARG A 34 18.77 -8.40 -7.44
CA ARG A 34 18.06 -9.67 -7.53
C ARG A 34 16.92 -9.51 -8.52
N THR A 35 16.68 -10.54 -9.34
CA THR A 35 15.52 -10.59 -10.24
C THR A 35 14.68 -11.82 -9.89
N TYR A 36 13.38 -11.63 -9.84
CA TYR A 36 12.36 -12.66 -9.75
C TYR A 36 11.38 -12.44 -10.90
N THR A 37 10.77 -13.51 -11.41
CA THR A 37 9.70 -13.42 -12.40
C THR A 37 8.48 -14.17 -11.86
N SER A 38 7.35 -13.49 -11.77
CA SER A 38 6.08 -14.12 -11.38
C SER A 38 5.66 -15.19 -12.39
N ALA A 39 4.84 -16.14 -11.95
CA ALA A 39 4.38 -17.24 -12.81
C ALA A 39 3.61 -16.72 -14.04
N GLU A 40 2.85 -15.66 -13.87
CA GLU A 40 2.13 -14.97 -14.94
C GLU A 40 2.28 -13.44 -14.79
N ALA A 41 2.29 -12.74 -15.92
CA ALA A 41 2.33 -11.28 -15.95
C ALA A 41 1.01 -10.69 -15.44
N HIS A 42 1.08 -9.66 -14.60
CA HIS A 42 -0.08 -8.98 -14.06
C HIS A 42 0.30 -7.58 -13.56
N HIS A 43 -0.70 -6.78 -13.23
CA HIS A 43 -0.47 -5.53 -12.49
C HIS A 43 -0.18 -5.86 -11.03
N GLY A 44 1.10 -5.84 -10.66
CA GLY A 44 1.56 -6.36 -9.39
C GLY A 44 2.42 -5.42 -8.58
N VAL A 45 2.68 -5.81 -7.35
CA VAL A 45 3.60 -5.13 -6.43
C VAL A 45 4.53 -6.14 -5.78
N ALA A 46 5.70 -5.67 -5.35
CA ALA A 46 6.66 -6.48 -4.61
C ALA A 46 7.42 -5.62 -3.60
N ILE A 47 7.78 -6.21 -2.47
CA ILE A 47 8.57 -5.58 -1.41
C ILE A 47 9.56 -6.60 -0.85
N GLU A 48 10.83 -6.22 -0.70
CA GLU A 48 11.83 -7.05 -0.05
C GLU A 48 12.05 -6.57 1.39
N LEU A 49 11.99 -7.50 2.33
CA LEU A 49 12.17 -7.30 3.74
C LEU A 49 13.67 -7.21 4.10
N ALA A 50 14.00 -6.75 5.30
CA ALA A 50 15.37 -6.63 5.76
C ALA A 50 16.11 -7.98 5.84
N ASN A 51 15.39 -9.06 6.11
CA ASN A 51 15.92 -10.43 6.16
C ASN A 51 16.13 -11.07 4.78
N GLY A 52 15.82 -10.37 3.68
CA GLY A 52 15.96 -10.86 2.31
C GLY A 52 14.76 -11.64 1.77
N GLU A 53 13.70 -11.80 2.55
CA GLU A 53 12.44 -12.32 2.04
C GLU A 53 11.83 -11.35 1.03
N LEU A 54 11.25 -11.88 -0.06
CA LEU A 54 10.58 -11.10 -1.10
C LEU A 54 9.11 -11.45 -1.13
N LEU A 55 8.25 -10.55 -0.67
CA LEU A 55 6.82 -10.64 -0.89
C LEU A 55 6.50 -10.12 -2.31
N SER A 56 5.71 -10.88 -3.06
CA SER A 56 5.22 -10.52 -4.39
C SER A 56 3.77 -10.92 -4.55
N THR A 57 2.99 -10.10 -5.24
CA THR A 57 1.59 -10.44 -5.55
C THR A 57 1.48 -11.57 -6.56
N ILE A 58 0.31 -12.23 -6.56
CA ILE A 58 -0.08 -13.31 -7.46
C ILE A 58 -1.24 -12.83 -8.32
N GLY A 59 -1.16 -13.10 -9.63
CA GLY A 59 -2.23 -12.74 -10.55
C GLY A 59 -1.88 -13.09 -11.98
N ASN A 60 -2.81 -12.71 -12.87
CA ASN A 60 -2.66 -12.77 -14.32
C ASN A 60 -3.38 -11.54 -14.94
N GLU A 61 -3.55 -11.55 -16.27
CA GLU A 61 -4.22 -10.45 -16.98
C GLU A 61 -5.69 -10.26 -16.57
N GLU A 62 -6.36 -11.34 -16.13
CA GLU A 62 -7.80 -11.31 -15.82
C GLU A 62 -8.07 -10.99 -14.35
N ARG A 63 -7.22 -11.50 -13.44
CA ARG A 63 -7.45 -11.38 -11.99
C ARG A 63 -6.16 -11.41 -11.19
N ARG A 64 -6.23 -10.80 -10.02
CA ARG A 64 -5.19 -10.84 -8.99
C ARG A 64 -5.78 -11.49 -7.76
N THR A 65 -5.07 -12.42 -7.14
CA THR A 65 -5.67 -13.34 -6.16
C THR A 65 -5.01 -13.31 -4.79
N GLY A 66 -3.78 -12.84 -4.66
CA GLY A 66 -3.09 -12.89 -3.38
C GLY A 66 -1.62 -12.54 -3.46
N ALA A 67 -0.85 -13.10 -2.54
CA ALA A 67 0.57 -12.88 -2.45
C ALA A 67 1.33 -14.15 -2.04
N LEU A 68 2.60 -14.21 -2.41
CA LEU A 68 3.57 -15.22 -1.98
C LEU A 68 4.79 -14.53 -1.37
N VAL A 69 5.56 -15.30 -0.62
CA VAL A 69 6.86 -14.88 -0.10
C VAL A 69 7.92 -15.89 -0.51
N LEU A 70 9.03 -15.37 -1.02
CA LEU A 70 10.22 -16.14 -1.37
C LEU A 70 11.32 -15.84 -0.37
N ASP A 71 12.12 -16.84 -0.06
CA ASP A 71 13.35 -16.68 0.71
C ASP A 71 14.48 -16.01 -0.12
N GLU A 72 15.65 -15.86 0.47
CA GLU A 72 16.83 -15.30 -0.18
C GLU A 72 17.33 -16.14 -1.38
N ASN A 73 17.01 -17.43 -1.42
CA ASN A 73 17.36 -18.37 -2.50
C ASN A 73 16.32 -18.36 -3.63
N GLY A 74 15.17 -17.70 -3.42
CA GLY A 74 14.05 -17.67 -4.35
C GLY A 74 13.09 -18.85 -4.20
N GLU A 75 13.16 -19.59 -3.09
CA GLU A 75 12.22 -20.66 -2.77
C GLU A 75 10.98 -20.09 -2.09
N GLU A 76 9.80 -20.56 -2.49
CA GLU A 76 8.54 -20.13 -1.90
C GLU A 76 8.39 -20.69 -0.48
N ILE A 77 8.22 -19.78 0.50
CA ILE A 77 8.10 -20.13 1.93
C ILE A 77 6.72 -19.85 2.50
N ALA A 78 5.93 -18.99 1.85
CA ALA A 78 4.55 -18.70 2.24
C ALA A 78 3.72 -18.30 1.02
N ARG A 79 2.42 -18.62 1.05
CA ARG A 79 1.44 -18.25 0.02
C ARG A 79 0.06 -18.09 0.63
N ASN A 80 -0.69 -17.09 0.15
CA ASN A 80 -2.10 -16.96 0.43
C ASN A 80 -2.80 -16.31 -0.77
N GLU A 81 -3.87 -16.93 -1.28
CA GLU A 81 -4.65 -16.46 -2.43
C GLU A 81 -6.05 -15.96 -2.05
N ASP A 82 -6.28 -15.68 -0.78
CA ASP A 82 -7.53 -15.10 -0.28
C ASP A 82 -7.44 -13.55 -0.23
N CYS A 83 -7.18 -12.95 -1.40
CA CYS A 83 -7.09 -11.50 -1.58
C CYS A 83 -7.52 -11.09 -2.98
N PRO A 84 -8.83 -11.09 -3.26
CA PRO A 84 -9.34 -10.69 -4.56
C PRO A 84 -8.91 -9.26 -4.88
N GLY A 85 -8.51 -9.04 -6.14
CA GLY A 85 -8.11 -7.74 -6.64
C GLY A 85 -6.87 -7.15 -5.95
N VAL A 86 -5.94 -7.99 -5.42
CA VAL A 86 -4.78 -7.55 -4.64
C VAL A 86 -4.08 -6.35 -5.30
N HIS A 87 -3.82 -5.31 -4.48
CA HIS A 87 -3.23 -4.06 -4.95
C HIS A 87 -2.63 -3.27 -3.79
N GLY A 88 -1.48 -2.67 -4.05
CA GLY A 88 -0.78 -1.86 -3.07
C GLY A 88 -0.19 -2.67 -1.92
N GLU A 89 0.81 -2.12 -1.30
CA GLU A 89 1.47 -2.70 -0.12
C GLU A 89 2.02 -1.59 0.77
N ALA A 90 2.19 -1.91 2.04
CA ALA A 90 2.92 -1.06 2.97
C ALA A 90 3.54 -1.91 4.08
N ALA A 91 4.68 -1.41 4.61
CA ALA A 91 5.34 -1.97 5.77
C ALA A 91 5.03 -1.13 7.02
N ALA A 92 4.80 -1.82 8.15
CA ALA A 92 4.67 -1.23 9.48
C ALA A 92 5.90 -1.54 10.33
N GLU A 93 5.93 -1.01 11.55
CA GLU A 93 6.91 -1.36 12.56
C GLU A 93 6.99 -2.89 12.74
N GLY A 94 8.23 -3.41 12.88
CA GLY A 94 8.47 -4.85 13.05
C GLY A 94 8.35 -5.66 11.76
N GLU A 95 8.55 -5.05 10.59
CA GLU A 95 8.54 -5.74 9.27
C GLU A 95 7.19 -6.41 8.94
N ALA A 96 6.09 -5.95 9.52
CA ALA A 96 4.76 -6.41 9.14
C ALA A 96 4.33 -5.76 7.81
N ILE A 97 4.01 -6.57 6.82
CA ILE A 97 3.61 -6.12 5.47
C ILE A 97 2.12 -6.39 5.28
N ALA A 98 1.37 -5.39 4.85
CA ALA A 98 0.01 -5.61 4.35
C ALA A 98 -0.06 -5.40 2.84
N VAL A 99 -0.82 -6.25 2.15
CA VAL A 99 -1.29 -6.05 0.78
C VAL A 99 -2.80 -5.88 0.79
N GLY A 100 -3.31 -4.91 0.02
CA GLY A 100 -4.74 -4.59 0.00
C GLY A 100 -5.53 -5.53 -0.89
N CYS A 101 -6.76 -5.81 -0.48
CA CYS A 101 -7.72 -6.66 -1.19
C CYS A 101 -9.01 -5.87 -1.48
N GLU A 102 -9.96 -6.46 -2.20
CA GLU A 102 -11.31 -5.92 -2.39
C GLU A 102 -12.21 -6.10 -1.16
N ASP A 103 -11.80 -6.93 -0.21
CA ASP A 103 -12.55 -7.35 0.98
C ASP A 103 -11.71 -7.23 2.27
N GLY A 104 -10.68 -6.39 2.28
CA GLY A 104 -9.79 -6.18 3.43
C GLY A 104 -8.33 -6.15 3.06
N VAL A 105 -7.48 -6.85 3.83
CA VAL A 105 -6.03 -6.97 3.57
C VAL A 105 -5.53 -8.38 3.89
N LEU A 106 -4.42 -8.77 3.22
CA LEU A 106 -3.57 -9.86 3.70
C LEU A 106 -2.38 -9.24 4.44
N LEU A 107 -2.21 -9.63 5.69
CA LEU A 107 -1.10 -9.24 6.54
C LEU A 107 -0.07 -10.38 6.57
N TYR A 108 1.17 -10.08 6.18
CA TYR A 108 2.33 -10.97 6.36
C TYR A 108 3.17 -10.51 7.51
N LYS A 109 3.41 -11.39 8.47
CA LYS A 109 4.25 -11.16 9.64
C LYS A 109 4.82 -12.48 10.15
N ASP A 110 6.08 -12.49 10.54
CA ASP A 110 6.75 -13.66 11.16
C ASP A 110 6.54 -14.97 10.36
N GLY A 111 6.67 -14.89 9.03
CA GLY A 111 6.56 -16.05 8.13
C GLY A 111 5.12 -16.50 7.83
N THR A 112 4.10 -15.78 8.26
CA THR A 112 2.70 -16.21 8.15
C THR A 112 1.80 -15.13 7.56
N PHE A 113 0.89 -15.53 6.66
CA PHE A 113 -0.20 -14.70 6.20
C PHE A 113 -1.42 -14.81 7.10
N THR A 114 -2.02 -13.67 7.42
CA THR A 114 -3.31 -13.56 8.12
C THR A 114 -4.25 -12.68 7.30
N LYS A 115 -5.46 -13.16 6.99
CA LYS A 115 -6.51 -12.34 6.40
C LYS A 115 -7.12 -11.46 7.48
N VAL A 116 -7.30 -10.17 7.15
CA VAL A 116 -8.04 -9.20 7.97
C VAL A 116 -9.19 -8.69 7.11
N ASP A 117 -10.39 -9.14 7.41
CA ASP A 117 -11.58 -8.82 6.64
C ASP A 117 -12.03 -7.38 6.84
N ALA A 118 -12.53 -6.78 5.79
CA ALA A 118 -13.25 -5.51 5.87
C ALA A 118 -14.64 -5.72 6.49
N PRO A 119 -15.21 -4.69 7.13
CA PRO A 119 -16.58 -4.80 7.68
C PRO A 119 -17.69 -4.77 6.61
N ASP A 120 -17.40 -4.31 5.39
CA ASP A 120 -18.32 -4.29 4.26
C ASP A 120 -17.92 -5.41 3.27
N ASP A 121 -18.90 -6.05 2.59
CA ASP A 121 -18.66 -7.13 1.62
C ASP A 121 -17.68 -6.71 0.50
N TYR A 122 -17.77 -5.46 0.05
CA TYR A 122 -16.73 -4.78 -0.73
C TYR A 122 -16.16 -3.65 0.12
N GLY A 123 -14.99 -3.90 0.67
CA GLY A 123 -14.23 -2.97 1.50
C GLY A 123 -12.80 -2.87 0.97
N ARG A 124 -12.67 -2.29 -0.24
CA ARG A 124 -11.40 -2.25 -0.97
C ARG A 124 -10.39 -1.32 -0.32
N ILE A 125 -9.20 -1.85 -0.10
CA ILE A 125 -8.03 -1.13 0.36
C ILE A 125 -6.97 -1.25 -0.73
N GLY A 126 -6.86 -0.24 -1.58
CA GLY A 126 -5.97 -0.27 -2.75
C GLY A 126 -4.67 0.49 -2.56
N ASN A 127 -4.62 1.42 -1.61
CA ASN A 127 -3.43 2.23 -1.30
C ASN A 127 -3.22 2.31 0.20
N GLN A 128 -1.97 2.19 0.60
CA GLN A 128 -1.60 2.16 2.01
C GLN A 128 -0.38 3.04 2.26
N ALA A 129 -0.27 3.52 3.49
CA ALA A 129 0.89 4.25 3.98
C ALA A 129 1.36 3.61 5.30
N GLY A 130 2.59 3.14 5.30
CA GLY A 130 3.25 2.53 6.45
C GLY A 130 4.17 3.50 7.19
N SER A 131 4.66 3.07 8.35
CA SER A 131 5.63 3.81 9.16
C SER A 131 6.40 2.83 10.04
N ASP A 132 7.72 3.01 10.12
CA ASP A 132 8.57 2.24 11.04
C ASP A 132 8.37 2.64 12.51
N ALA A 133 7.62 3.71 12.77
CA ALA A 133 7.29 4.21 14.11
C ALA A 133 5.88 3.80 14.59
N SER A 134 5.21 2.89 13.89
CA SER A 134 3.84 2.47 14.25
C SER A 134 3.53 1.08 13.71
N PRO A 135 2.96 0.19 14.54
CA PRO A 135 2.45 -1.10 14.07
C PRO A 135 1.11 -0.97 13.32
N VAL A 136 0.55 0.24 13.21
CA VAL A 136 -0.73 0.47 12.53
C VAL A 136 -0.50 1.08 11.16
N LEU A 137 -1.01 0.46 10.11
CA LEU A 137 -1.02 0.97 8.74
C LEU A 137 -2.23 1.88 8.50
N LEU A 138 -2.06 2.86 7.63
CA LEU A 138 -3.15 3.68 7.10
C LEU A 138 -3.49 3.19 5.69
N GLY A 139 -4.76 2.89 5.42
CA GLY A 139 -5.25 2.54 4.08
C GLY A 139 -6.40 3.45 3.62
N ASP A 140 -6.58 3.56 2.30
CA ASP A 140 -7.83 4.05 1.75
C ASP A 140 -8.97 3.04 2.07
N TYR A 141 -10.20 3.44 1.80
CA TYR A 141 -11.33 2.54 2.00
C TYR A 141 -12.47 2.88 1.04
N LYS A 142 -12.74 1.98 0.11
CA LYS A 142 -13.77 2.12 -0.93
C LYS A 142 -14.83 1.05 -0.76
N THR A 143 -16.07 1.42 -1.05
CA THR A 143 -17.25 0.56 -0.85
C THR A 143 -18.16 0.43 -2.08
N ASP A 144 -17.82 1.11 -3.17
CA ASP A 144 -18.56 1.07 -4.43
C ASP A 144 -17.69 0.45 -5.54
N PRO A 145 -17.92 -0.84 -5.91
CA PRO A 145 -17.14 -1.51 -6.95
C PRO A 145 -17.39 -0.94 -8.36
N ASP A 146 -18.51 -0.26 -8.57
CA ASP A 146 -18.92 0.25 -9.88
C ASP A 146 -18.54 1.73 -10.09
N ALA A 147 -18.03 2.39 -9.05
CA ALA A 147 -17.63 3.79 -9.15
C ALA A 147 -16.37 3.95 -9.99
N GLU A 148 -16.46 4.72 -11.10
CA GLU A 148 -15.29 5.11 -11.90
C GLU A 148 -14.26 5.88 -11.04
N LEU A 149 -14.76 6.79 -10.19
CA LEU A 149 -13.96 7.50 -9.19
C LEU A 149 -14.76 7.65 -7.90
N GLU A 150 -14.58 6.73 -6.97
CA GLU A 150 -15.14 6.88 -5.63
C GLU A 150 -14.37 7.96 -4.86
N ARG A 151 -15.12 8.83 -4.17
CA ARG A 151 -14.60 9.85 -3.24
C ARG A 151 -14.91 9.44 -1.82
N PRO A 152 -14.13 8.50 -1.25
CA PRO A 152 -14.41 7.95 0.07
C PRO A 152 -14.26 9.03 1.16
N THR A 153 -14.99 8.85 2.26
CA THR A 153 -14.91 9.70 3.45
C THR A 153 -14.31 8.97 4.65
N ARG A 154 -14.15 7.66 4.54
CA ARG A 154 -13.55 6.81 5.57
C ARG A 154 -12.18 6.32 5.14
N VAL A 155 -11.26 6.23 6.09
CA VAL A 155 -9.97 5.55 5.94
C VAL A 155 -9.92 4.32 6.83
N SER A 156 -9.07 3.37 6.49
CA SER A 156 -8.80 2.19 7.29
C SER A 156 -7.52 2.36 8.11
N LEU A 157 -7.55 1.88 9.36
CA LEU A 157 -6.39 1.67 10.21
C LEU A 157 -6.25 0.16 10.47
N ILE A 158 -5.14 -0.42 10.04
CA ILE A 158 -4.86 -1.85 10.16
C ILE A 158 -3.81 -2.04 11.26
N ASP A 159 -4.21 -2.59 12.40
CA ASP A 159 -3.34 -2.93 13.53
C ASP A 159 -2.67 -4.28 13.21
N THR A 160 -1.37 -4.27 12.92
CA THR A 160 -0.64 -5.47 12.50
C THR A 160 -0.27 -6.39 13.67
N GLU A 161 -0.39 -5.94 14.91
CA GLU A 161 -0.17 -6.78 16.09
C GLU A 161 -1.42 -7.56 16.47
N LYS A 162 -2.60 -6.95 16.29
CA LYS A 162 -3.89 -7.58 16.62
C LYS A 162 -4.57 -8.24 15.43
N ALA A 163 -4.08 -7.97 14.20
CA ALA A 163 -4.77 -8.32 12.95
C ALA A 163 -6.21 -7.78 12.94
N GLU A 164 -6.37 -6.50 13.25
CA GLU A 164 -7.66 -5.82 13.33
C GLU A 164 -7.72 -4.63 12.37
N LEU A 165 -8.87 -4.41 11.76
CA LEU A 165 -9.17 -3.26 10.92
C LEU A 165 -10.21 -2.38 11.60
N ARG A 166 -9.92 -1.08 11.65
CA ARG A 166 -10.85 -0.05 12.15
C ARG A 166 -11.03 1.03 11.11
N LEU A 167 -12.24 1.55 10.98
CA LEU A 167 -12.54 2.65 10.08
C LEU A 167 -12.61 3.98 10.85
N VAL A 168 -12.10 5.03 10.21
CA VAL A 168 -12.17 6.41 10.71
C VAL A 168 -12.89 7.27 9.69
N ASP A 169 -14.00 7.88 10.10
CA ASP A 169 -14.71 8.88 9.29
C ASP A 169 -14.03 10.24 9.42
N LEU A 170 -13.66 10.82 8.30
CA LEU A 170 -13.02 12.15 8.24
C LEU A 170 -14.02 13.29 8.19
N GLY A 171 -15.30 13.01 7.85
CA GLY A 171 -16.32 14.02 7.58
C GLY A 171 -16.08 14.81 6.30
N THR A 172 -15.17 14.36 5.44
CA THR A 172 -14.83 14.95 4.15
C THR A 172 -14.26 13.85 3.24
N SER A 173 -14.38 14.02 1.94
CA SER A 173 -13.73 13.11 1.00
C SER A 173 -12.23 13.40 0.88
N TYR A 174 -11.50 12.46 0.30
CA TYR A 174 -10.07 12.53 0.03
C TYR A 174 -9.73 11.75 -1.25
N SER A 175 -8.52 11.92 -1.76
CA SER A 175 -7.96 11.07 -2.81
C SER A 175 -7.16 9.93 -2.20
N PHE A 176 -7.17 8.75 -2.82
CA PHE A 176 -6.28 7.65 -2.43
C PHE A 176 -4.78 8.04 -2.44
N ARG A 177 -4.43 9.12 -3.15
CA ARG A 177 -3.07 9.68 -3.19
C ARG A 177 -2.76 10.61 -2.00
N SER A 178 -3.75 10.89 -1.16
CA SER A 178 -3.65 11.86 -0.06
C SER A 178 -3.20 11.26 1.27
N LEU A 179 -2.75 10.01 1.27
CA LEU A 179 -2.32 9.29 2.47
C LEU A 179 -0.83 9.54 2.73
N ALA A 180 -0.48 9.83 3.97
CA ALA A 180 0.90 10.01 4.43
C ALA A 180 1.04 9.60 5.91
N ARG A 181 2.29 9.60 6.40
CA ARG A 181 2.58 9.33 7.82
C ARG A 181 3.39 10.48 8.41
N GLY A 182 3.10 10.79 9.65
CA GLY A 182 3.89 11.71 10.46
C GLY A 182 5.13 11.01 11.07
N PRO A 183 6.06 11.82 11.64
CA PRO A 183 7.33 11.31 12.13
C PRO A 183 7.22 10.39 13.36
N HIS A 184 6.11 10.45 14.08
CA HIS A 184 5.84 9.59 15.25
C HIS A 184 4.78 8.52 14.96
N GLY A 185 4.52 8.24 13.68
CA GLY A 185 3.56 7.24 13.25
C GLY A 185 2.12 7.75 13.12
N GLU A 186 1.86 9.06 13.23
CA GLU A 186 0.55 9.63 12.97
C GLU A 186 0.06 9.29 11.57
N ALA A 187 -1.21 8.99 11.40
CA ALA A 187 -1.82 8.85 10.10
C ALA A 187 -2.30 10.22 9.61
N LEU A 188 -1.89 10.59 8.39
CA LEU A 188 -2.16 11.92 7.83
C LEU A 188 -2.96 11.79 6.55
N VAL A 189 -4.05 12.54 6.43
CA VAL A 189 -4.91 12.53 5.24
C VAL A 189 -5.26 13.95 4.83
N LEU A 190 -4.90 14.34 3.61
CA LEU A 190 -5.36 15.61 3.05
C LEU A 190 -6.79 15.45 2.53
N GLY A 191 -7.74 16.02 3.26
CA GLY A 191 -9.16 16.06 2.86
C GLY A 191 -9.44 17.11 1.79
N THR A 192 -10.52 16.93 1.04
CA THR A 192 -10.95 17.86 -0.02
C THR A 192 -11.34 19.24 0.50
N VAL A 193 -11.62 19.39 1.80
CA VAL A 193 -11.77 20.68 2.47
C VAL A 193 -10.46 21.47 2.59
N GLY A 194 -9.34 20.92 2.13
CA GLY A 194 -8.03 21.57 2.13
C GLY A 194 -7.27 21.48 3.44
N ALA A 195 -7.72 20.66 4.38
CA ALA A 195 -7.04 20.43 5.65
C ALA A 195 -6.41 19.04 5.71
N ILE A 196 -5.24 18.94 6.34
CA ILE A 196 -4.63 17.67 6.74
C ILE A 196 -5.30 17.21 8.04
N HIS A 197 -5.94 16.04 8.00
CA HIS A 197 -6.48 15.38 9.19
C HIS A 197 -5.36 14.54 9.81
N VAL A 198 -5.00 14.88 11.05
CA VAL A 198 -4.05 14.10 11.86
C VAL A 198 -4.83 13.09 12.68
N ILE A 199 -4.56 11.82 12.48
CA ILE A 199 -5.24 10.72 13.15
C ILE A 199 -4.24 10.02 14.06
N ASP A 200 -4.58 9.89 15.32
CA ASP A 200 -3.86 9.03 16.25
C ASP A 200 -4.18 7.56 15.92
N PRO A 201 -3.18 6.75 15.52
CA PRO A 201 -3.42 5.39 15.05
C PRO A 201 -3.87 4.43 16.17
N VAL A 202 -3.57 4.75 17.43
CA VAL A 202 -3.93 3.91 18.58
C VAL A 202 -5.39 4.12 18.97
N SER A 203 -5.81 5.37 19.12
CA SER A 203 -7.20 5.70 19.50
C SER A 203 -8.17 5.72 18.33
N ALA A 204 -7.67 5.71 17.08
CA ALA A 204 -8.44 5.87 15.84
C ALA A 204 -9.28 7.17 15.82
N LYS A 205 -8.72 8.26 16.35
CA LYS A 205 -9.40 9.56 16.40
C LYS A 205 -8.63 10.62 15.62
N VAL A 206 -9.38 11.47 14.91
CA VAL A 206 -8.83 12.72 14.38
C VAL A 206 -8.52 13.64 15.57
N THR A 207 -7.23 13.91 15.79
CA THR A 207 -6.75 14.73 16.90
C THR A 207 -6.54 16.19 16.52
N GLU A 208 -6.26 16.44 15.23
CA GLU A 208 -6.01 17.78 14.72
C GLU A 208 -6.44 17.90 13.25
N LYS A 209 -6.80 19.11 12.82
CA LYS A 209 -7.04 19.47 11.42
C LYS A 209 -6.20 20.69 11.09
N ILE A 210 -5.22 20.53 10.22
CA ILE A 210 -4.25 21.57 9.85
C ILE A 210 -4.64 22.13 8.48
N PRO A 211 -5.08 23.40 8.36
CA PRO A 211 -5.30 24.02 7.07
C PRO A 211 -4.02 24.04 6.24
N ALA A 212 -4.06 23.49 5.02
CA ALA A 212 -2.88 23.33 4.18
C ALA A 212 -3.03 23.97 2.79
N VAL A 213 -4.18 23.80 2.15
CA VAL A 213 -4.50 24.32 0.81
C VAL A 213 -5.93 24.83 0.77
N GLY A 214 -6.37 25.41 -0.35
CA GLY A 214 -7.78 25.71 -0.58
C GLY A 214 -8.60 24.42 -0.76
N GLU A 215 -9.92 24.54 -0.71
CA GLU A 215 -10.83 23.44 -1.05
C GLU A 215 -10.55 22.94 -2.47
N TRP A 216 -10.58 21.61 -2.67
CA TRP A 216 -10.26 20.99 -3.93
C TRP A 216 -11.15 19.77 -4.19
N GLN A 217 -11.13 19.30 -5.41
CA GLN A 217 -11.80 18.06 -5.81
C GLN A 217 -10.88 17.24 -6.70
N GLU A 218 -10.79 15.93 -6.46
CA GLU A 218 -10.03 15.05 -7.32
C GLU A 218 -10.71 14.96 -8.70
N PRO A 219 -10.01 15.34 -9.79
CA PRO A 219 -10.53 15.16 -11.14
C PRO A 219 -10.40 13.70 -11.56
N LEU A 220 -11.18 13.29 -12.54
CA LEU A 220 -10.97 12.03 -13.25
C LEU A 220 -9.57 12.04 -13.87
N ASP A 221 -8.83 10.93 -13.73
CA ASP A 221 -7.42 10.82 -14.14
C ASP A 221 -7.15 11.22 -15.60
N TRP A 222 -8.11 10.95 -16.48
CA TRP A 222 -8.01 11.27 -17.91
C TRP A 222 -8.32 12.74 -18.26
N GLN A 223 -8.83 13.52 -17.30
CA GLN A 223 -9.18 14.93 -17.50
C GLN A 223 -8.03 15.91 -17.29
N GLN A 224 -6.91 15.45 -16.71
CA GLN A 224 -5.75 16.30 -16.47
C GLN A 224 -4.48 15.76 -17.12
N PRO A 225 -3.67 16.66 -17.75
CA PRO A 225 -2.30 16.27 -18.06
C PRO A 225 -1.61 15.94 -16.73
N ARG A 226 -1.13 14.70 -16.58
CA ARG A 226 -0.31 14.31 -15.44
C ARG A 226 0.84 15.30 -15.33
N PRO A 227 1.10 15.91 -14.17
CA PRO A 227 2.31 16.67 -14.00
C PRO A 227 3.47 15.73 -14.27
N THR A 228 4.13 15.93 -15.39
CA THR A 228 5.37 15.24 -15.72
C THR A 228 6.40 15.72 -14.73
N LEU A 229 6.81 14.87 -13.81
CA LEU A 229 7.91 15.09 -12.86
C LEU A 229 9.28 15.16 -13.57
N LEU A 230 9.28 15.33 -14.87
CA LEU A 230 10.47 15.52 -15.69
C LEU A 230 10.40 16.90 -16.31
N ARG A 231 10.84 17.88 -15.55
CA ARG A 231 11.47 19.05 -16.15
C ARG A 231 12.94 19.09 -15.71
N PRO A 232 13.83 19.30 -16.67
CA PRO A 232 15.27 19.44 -16.39
C PRO A 232 15.53 20.60 -15.45
#